data_36c6832ca0a17efc665552f15e74086c
#
_entry.id   36c6832ca0a17efc665552f15e74086c
#
_cell.length_a   1.000
_cell.length_b   1.000
_cell.length_c   1.000
_cell.angle_alpha   90.00
_cell.angle_beta   90.00
_cell.angle_gamma   90.00
#
_symmetry.space_group_name_H-M   'P 1'
#
loop_
_entity.id
_entity.type
_entity.pdbx_description
1 polymer ?
#
loop_
_entity_poly.entity_id
_entity_poly.type
_entity_poly.pdbx_seq_one_letter_code
_entity_poly.pdbx_strand_id
1 'polypeptide(L)'
;MWCVPSGDDPVAGLGDAPRLAVLNTIFPAAAGRLVGITPLKSFALGLNAERTLVNGRTVRIGNAAQTLHPVAGQGLNLGLRDAHELVSALRCADYIDAALKRANLARAADRWSTIATTDFLARSFTWKLPGAATARGLALAALQALPPVKGWLARRLMFGSR
;
A
#
# COMPACT_ATOMS: atom_id res chain seq x y z
N MET A 1 4.18 -11.77 3.09
CA MET A 1 4.74 -11.25 1.82
C MET A 1 6.19 -10.88 2.07
N TRP A 2 7.10 -11.32 1.21
CA TRP A 2 8.52 -11.03 1.25
C TRP A 2 8.86 -10.09 0.10
N CYS A 3 9.32 -8.89 0.39
CA CYS A 3 9.65 -7.87 -0.62
C CYS A 3 11.14 -7.59 -0.58
N VAL A 4 11.81 -7.78 -1.68
CA VAL A 4 13.26 -7.56 -1.83
C VAL A 4 13.55 -6.85 -3.16
N PRO A 5 14.67 -6.15 -3.30
CA PRO A 5 15.12 -5.66 -4.59
C PRO A 5 15.31 -6.80 -5.58
N SER A 6 14.99 -6.59 -6.85
CA SER A 6 15.19 -7.60 -7.89
C SER A 6 16.67 -7.98 -7.96
N GLY A 7 16.97 -9.26 -7.85
CA GLY A 7 18.33 -9.79 -7.85
C GLY A 7 19.01 -9.91 -6.48
N ASP A 8 18.43 -9.34 -5.42
CA ASP A 8 18.98 -9.38 -4.04
C ASP A 8 18.19 -10.31 -3.12
N ASP A 9 17.45 -11.28 -3.65
CA ASP A 9 16.66 -12.19 -2.82
C ASP A 9 17.52 -13.34 -2.28
N PRO A 10 17.85 -13.35 -0.97
CA PRO A 10 18.72 -14.35 -0.36
C PRO A 10 18.06 -15.73 -0.27
N VAL A 11 16.75 -15.82 -0.52
CA VAL A 11 16.01 -17.08 -0.40
C VAL A 11 15.48 -17.63 -1.73
N ALA A 12 15.60 -16.88 -2.83
CA ALA A 12 15.06 -17.28 -4.14
C ALA A 12 15.61 -18.60 -4.65
N GLY A 13 16.94 -18.80 -4.50
CA GLY A 13 17.65 -20.00 -4.93
C GLY A 13 17.60 -21.19 -3.95
N LEU A 14 16.98 -21.01 -2.77
CA LEU A 14 16.92 -22.04 -1.74
C LEU A 14 15.76 -23.02 -1.98
N GLY A 15 15.99 -24.30 -1.71
CA GLY A 15 14.90 -25.28 -1.59
C GLY A 15 13.99 -24.99 -0.40
N ASP A 16 12.88 -25.71 -0.28
CA ASP A 16 11.84 -25.41 0.72
C ASP A 16 12.34 -25.52 2.16
N ALA A 17 13.12 -26.55 2.50
CA ALA A 17 13.60 -26.73 3.87
C ALA A 17 14.59 -25.64 4.33
N PRO A 18 15.66 -25.30 3.58
CA PRO A 18 16.54 -24.21 3.97
C PRO A 18 15.83 -22.83 3.92
N ARG A 19 14.89 -22.61 2.99
CA ARG A 19 14.07 -21.39 2.96
C ARG A 19 13.22 -21.26 4.22
N LEU A 20 12.57 -22.34 4.65
CA LEU A 20 11.79 -22.41 5.88
C LEU A 20 12.64 -22.10 7.12
N ALA A 21 13.87 -22.62 7.15
CA ALA A 21 14.81 -22.33 8.23
C ALA A 21 15.15 -20.83 8.31
N VAL A 22 15.51 -20.22 7.18
CA VAL A 22 15.80 -18.77 7.11
C VAL A 22 14.58 -17.94 7.53
N LEU A 23 13.39 -18.27 7.04
CA LEU A 23 12.18 -17.54 7.41
C LEU A 23 11.90 -17.64 8.93
N ASN A 24 12.13 -18.80 9.54
CA ASN A 24 11.95 -18.97 10.98
C ASN A 24 12.96 -18.17 11.83
N THR A 25 14.11 -17.75 11.29
CA THR A 25 15.03 -16.85 12.02
C THR A 25 14.55 -15.40 12.03
N ILE A 26 13.71 -15.02 11.04
CA ILE A 26 13.23 -13.65 10.85
C ILE A 26 11.89 -13.46 11.56
N PHE A 27 11.05 -14.48 11.61
CA PHE A 27 9.74 -14.41 12.27
C PHE A 27 9.89 -14.28 13.78
N PRO A 28 9.18 -13.31 14.41
CA PRO A 28 9.20 -13.18 15.84
C PRO A 28 8.55 -14.38 16.52
N ALA A 29 9.06 -14.78 17.67
CA ALA A 29 8.52 -15.92 18.44
C ALA A 29 7.02 -15.81 18.74
N ALA A 30 6.50 -14.58 18.89
CA ALA A 30 5.07 -14.29 19.08
C ALA A 30 4.19 -14.71 17.88
N ALA A 31 4.76 -14.81 16.68
CA ALA A 31 4.04 -15.29 15.49
C ALA A 31 4.00 -16.84 15.37
N GLY A 32 4.70 -17.54 16.28
CA GLY A 32 4.85 -18.98 16.23
C GLY A 32 5.95 -19.42 15.26
N ARG A 33 5.96 -20.73 14.96
CA ARG A 33 6.95 -21.33 14.06
C ARG A 33 6.29 -21.77 12.76
N LEU A 34 6.90 -21.42 11.64
CA LEU A 34 6.50 -21.91 10.33
C LEU A 34 6.86 -23.40 10.21
N VAL A 35 5.89 -24.22 9.88
CA VAL A 35 6.06 -25.69 9.74
C VAL A 35 6.11 -26.14 8.28
N GLY A 36 5.69 -25.28 7.35
CA GLY A 36 5.73 -25.56 5.91
C GLY A 36 5.50 -24.29 5.10
N ILE A 37 5.89 -24.34 3.83
CA ILE A 37 5.70 -23.26 2.85
C ILE A 37 5.12 -23.85 1.56
N THR A 38 4.31 -23.06 0.88
CA THR A 38 3.84 -23.36 -0.48
C THR A 38 4.88 -22.93 -1.51
N PRO A 39 4.80 -23.40 -2.76
CA PRO A 39 5.67 -22.95 -3.83
C PRO A 39 5.73 -21.42 -3.93
N LEU A 40 6.94 -20.90 -4.12
CA LEU A 40 7.18 -19.48 -4.22
C LEU A 40 6.51 -18.91 -5.47
N LYS A 41 5.76 -17.80 -5.30
CA LYS A 41 5.25 -16.99 -6.41
C LYS A 41 5.91 -15.62 -6.35
N SER A 42 6.57 -15.23 -7.45
CA SER A 42 7.22 -13.93 -7.57
C SER A 42 6.40 -13.01 -8.46
N PHE A 43 6.24 -11.76 -8.01
CA PHE A 43 5.54 -10.73 -8.76
C PHE A 43 6.39 -9.46 -8.78
N ALA A 44 6.55 -8.87 -9.96
CA ALA A 44 7.14 -7.55 -10.06
C ALA A 44 6.25 -6.51 -9.37
N LEU A 45 6.81 -5.78 -8.41
CA LEU A 45 6.13 -4.70 -7.72
C LEU A 45 6.47 -3.39 -8.42
N GLY A 46 5.45 -2.68 -8.88
CA GLY A 46 5.58 -1.36 -9.50
C GLY A 46 4.49 -0.42 -9.03
N LEU A 47 4.79 0.87 -9.01
CA LEU A 47 3.81 1.92 -8.87
C LEU A 47 3.31 2.28 -10.26
N ASN A 48 2.03 2.13 -10.49
CA ASN A 48 1.33 2.70 -11.64
C ASN A 48 0.14 3.51 -11.14
N ALA A 49 -0.04 4.72 -11.65
CA ALA A 49 -1.15 5.57 -11.26
C ALA A 49 -1.59 6.45 -12.43
N GLU A 50 -2.84 6.33 -12.80
CA GLU A 50 -3.46 7.21 -13.79
C GLU A 50 -3.62 8.63 -13.22
N ARG A 51 -3.45 9.65 -14.06
CA ARG A 51 -3.64 11.03 -13.62
C ARG A 51 -5.08 11.33 -13.21
N THR A 52 -6.03 10.76 -13.94
CA THR A 52 -7.46 10.91 -13.68
C THR A 52 -8.14 9.55 -13.66
N LEU A 53 -9.20 9.43 -12.87
CA LEU A 53 -10.04 8.22 -12.86
C LEU A 53 -10.96 8.13 -14.08
N VAL A 54 -11.28 9.28 -14.68
CA VAL A 54 -12.30 9.42 -15.72
C VAL A 54 -11.66 9.76 -17.06
N ASN A 55 -12.06 9.01 -18.09
CA ASN A 55 -11.75 9.27 -19.48
C ASN A 55 -13.03 9.14 -20.32
N GLY A 56 -13.63 10.27 -20.75
CA GLY A 56 -14.95 10.32 -21.32
C GLY A 56 -15.98 9.76 -20.32
N ARG A 57 -16.71 8.73 -20.71
CA ARG A 57 -17.68 8.01 -19.86
C ARG A 57 -17.13 6.71 -19.24
N THR A 58 -15.84 6.47 -19.38
CA THR A 58 -15.17 5.33 -18.74
C THR A 58 -14.53 5.78 -17.43
N VAL A 59 -14.77 5.02 -16.35
CA VAL A 59 -14.16 5.24 -15.04
C VAL A 59 -13.31 4.04 -14.67
N ARG A 60 -12.05 4.29 -14.31
CA ARG A 60 -11.15 3.29 -13.76
C ARG A 60 -11.14 3.41 -12.24
N ILE A 61 -11.25 2.30 -11.53
CA ILE A 61 -11.21 2.24 -10.06
C ILE A 61 -10.26 1.13 -9.59
N GLY A 62 -9.79 1.24 -8.35
CA GLY A 62 -8.90 0.24 -7.78
C GLY A 62 -7.63 0.03 -8.61
N ASN A 63 -7.24 -1.22 -8.83
CA ASN A 63 -6.00 -1.55 -9.56
C ASN A 63 -6.02 -1.14 -11.04
N ALA A 64 -7.19 -0.92 -11.62
CA ALA A 64 -7.29 -0.39 -12.99
C ALA A 64 -6.92 1.10 -13.07
N ALA A 65 -7.03 1.83 -11.97
CA ALA A 65 -6.67 3.24 -11.87
C ALA A 65 -5.27 3.43 -11.26
N GLN A 66 -4.91 2.59 -10.29
CA GLN A 66 -3.61 2.66 -9.62
C GLN A 66 -3.19 1.30 -9.04
N THR A 67 -1.94 0.94 -9.25
CA THR A 67 -1.29 -0.18 -8.58
C THR A 67 -0.30 0.38 -7.57
N LEU A 68 -0.53 0.12 -6.28
CA LEU A 68 0.30 0.63 -5.19
C LEU A 68 1.34 -0.40 -4.76
N HIS A 69 2.43 0.09 -4.17
CA HIS A 69 3.30 -0.79 -3.41
C HIS A 69 2.51 -1.45 -2.26
N PRO A 70 2.61 -2.78 -2.07
CA PRO A 70 1.78 -3.51 -1.10
C PRO A 70 2.21 -3.30 0.35
N VAL A 71 3.12 -2.38 0.62
CA VAL A 71 3.74 -2.10 1.94
C VAL A 71 2.71 -1.86 3.03
N ALA A 72 1.62 -1.17 2.72
CA ALA A 72 0.58 -0.83 3.70
C ALA A 72 -0.78 -1.52 3.42
N GLY A 73 -0.86 -2.43 2.45
CA GLY A 73 -2.11 -3.13 2.10
C GLY A 73 -3.25 -2.24 1.63
N GLN A 74 -2.95 -1.02 1.12
CA GLN A 74 -3.96 0.01 0.85
C GLN A 74 -4.72 -0.16 -0.47
N GLY A 75 -4.30 -1.07 -1.36
CA GLY A 75 -4.90 -1.22 -2.68
C GLY A 75 -6.40 -1.49 -2.66
N LEU A 76 -6.84 -2.44 -1.82
CA LEU A 76 -8.27 -2.75 -1.66
C LEU A 76 -9.04 -1.57 -1.05
N ASN A 77 -8.52 -0.97 0.01
CA ASN A 77 -9.16 0.15 0.69
C ASN A 77 -9.35 1.35 -0.24
N LEU A 78 -8.35 1.63 -1.08
CA LEU A 78 -8.41 2.70 -2.06
C LEU A 78 -9.47 2.41 -3.13
N GLY A 79 -9.52 1.17 -3.63
CA GLY A 79 -10.53 0.75 -4.61
C GLY A 79 -11.96 0.78 -4.07
N LEU A 80 -12.18 0.38 -2.83
CA LEU A 80 -13.49 0.48 -2.17
C LEU A 80 -13.93 1.94 -1.99
N ARG A 81 -13.01 2.83 -1.64
CA ARG A 81 -13.27 4.28 -1.55
C ARG A 81 -13.59 4.88 -2.92
N ASP A 82 -12.89 4.45 -3.97
CA ASP A 82 -13.18 4.87 -5.35
C ASP A 82 -14.60 4.47 -5.76
N ALA A 83 -14.97 3.20 -5.51
CA ALA A 83 -16.31 2.69 -5.81
C ALA A 83 -17.41 3.43 -5.02
N HIS A 84 -17.21 3.62 -3.72
CA HIS A 84 -18.14 4.34 -2.87
C HIS A 84 -18.40 5.77 -3.36
N GLU A 85 -17.34 6.51 -3.67
CA GLU A 85 -17.46 7.90 -4.12
C GLU A 85 -18.10 8.02 -5.49
N LEU A 86 -17.79 7.09 -6.41
CA LEU A 86 -18.42 7.01 -7.71
C LEU A 86 -19.92 6.78 -7.57
N VAL A 87 -20.34 5.81 -6.76
CA VAL A 87 -21.77 5.50 -6.54
C VAL A 87 -22.46 6.70 -5.89
N SER A 88 -21.83 7.32 -4.89
CA SER A 88 -22.38 8.51 -4.22
C SER A 88 -22.57 9.67 -5.19
N ALA A 89 -21.61 9.91 -6.06
CA ALA A 89 -21.70 10.96 -7.08
C ALA A 89 -22.79 10.70 -8.10
N LEU A 90 -22.92 9.45 -8.56
CA LEU A 90 -23.97 9.05 -9.52
C LEU A 90 -25.38 9.15 -8.94
N ARG A 91 -25.54 8.87 -7.64
CA ARG A 91 -26.86 8.97 -6.97
C ARG A 91 -27.33 10.39 -6.73
N CYS A 92 -26.40 11.34 -6.64
CA CYS A 92 -26.69 12.73 -6.28
C CYS A 92 -26.60 13.71 -7.44
N ALA A 93 -26.44 13.25 -8.68
CA ALA A 93 -26.28 14.12 -9.83
C ALA A 93 -27.35 13.87 -10.88
N ASP A 94 -27.88 14.93 -11.48
CA ASP A 94 -28.85 14.88 -12.55
C ASP A 94 -28.23 14.44 -13.89
N TYR A 95 -26.92 14.67 -14.04
CA TYR A 95 -26.19 14.39 -15.28
C TYR A 95 -24.95 13.55 -15.00
N ILE A 96 -24.74 12.48 -15.78
CA ILE A 96 -23.64 11.52 -15.65
C ILE A 96 -22.28 12.25 -15.71
N ASP A 97 -22.08 13.14 -16.66
CA ASP A 97 -20.79 13.82 -16.83
C ASP A 97 -20.41 14.71 -15.62
N ALA A 98 -21.41 15.33 -14.97
CA ALA A 98 -21.23 16.05 -13.73
C ALA A 98 -20.87 15.13 -12.56
N ALA A 99 -21.54 13.96 -12.46
CA ALA A 99 -21.24 12.95 -11.46
C ALA A 99 -19.79 12.44 -11.58
N LEU A 100 -19.37 12.10 -12.79
CA LEU A 100 -18.02 11.59 -13.04
C LEU A 100 -16.95 12.62 -12.70
N LYS A 101 -17.14 13.87 -13.08
CA LYS A 101 -16.26 14.99 -12.76
C LYS A 101 -16.16 15.20 -11.24
N ARG A 102 -17.30 15.17 -10.54
CA ARG A 102 -17.36 15.27 -9.07
C ARG A 102 -16.60 14.13 -8.39
N ALA A 103 -16.84 12.87 -8.80
CA ALA A 103 -16.16 11.71 -8.26
C ALA A 103 -14.64 11.81 -8.44
N ASN A 104 -14.17 12.19 -9.64
CA ASN A 104 -12.75 12.36 -9.93
C ASN A 104 -12.10 13.42 -9.02
N LEU A 105 -12.75 14.58 -8.83
CA LEU A 105 -12.24 15.64 -7.98
C LEU A 105 -12.24 15.25 -6.50
N ALA A 106 -13.32 14.65 -6.01
CA ALA A 106 -13.44 14.22 -4.62
C ALA A 106 -12.38 13.18 -4.23
N ARG A 107 -12.01 12.31 -5.18
CA ARG A 107 -10.99 11.27 -4.95
C ARG A 107 -9.56 11.76 -5.09
N ALA A 108 -9.31 12.89 -5.76
CA ALA A 108 -7.97 13.32 -6.13
C ALA A 108 -7.03 13.44 -4.93
N ALA A 109 -7.40 14.21 -3.90
CA ALA A 109 -6.55 14.46 -2.74
C ALA A 109 -6.24 13.21 -1.92
N ASP A 110 -7.26 12.40 -1.59
CA ASP A 110 -7.11 11.17 -0.82
C ASP A 110 -6.29 10.13 -1.60
N ARG A 111 -6.56 9.98 -2.87
CA ARG A 111 -5.85 9.06 -3.76
C ARG A 111 -4.36 9.42 -3.87
N TRP A 112 -4.03 10.66 -4.21
CA TRP A 112 -2.63 11.07 -4.36
C TRP A 112 -1.87 11.08 -3.03
N SER A 113 -2.52 11.43 -1.92
CA SER A 113 -1.88 11.32 -0.60
C SER A 113 -1.56 9.88 -0.22
N THR A 114 -2.45 8.93 -0.53
CA THR A 114 -2.23 7.51 -0.28
C THR A 114 -1.10 6.97 -1.17
N ILE A 115 -1.09 7.30 -2.47
CA ILE A 115 -0.04 6.93 -3.41
C ILE A 115 1.33 7.46 -2.92
N ALA A 116 1.42 8.75 -2.60
CA ALA A 116 2.66 9.36 -2.14
C ALA A 116 3.16 8.75 -0.82
N THR A 117 2.25 8.47 0.12
CA THR A 117 2.61 7.85 1.40
C THR A 117 3.14 6.43 1.22
N THR A 118 2.48 5.61 0.40
CA THR A 118 2.91 4.23 0.16
C THR A 118 4.21 4.16 -0.64
N ASP A 119 4.41 5.03 -1.61
CA ASP A 119 5.65 5.15 -2.38
C ASP A 119 6.80 5.62 -1.48
N PHE A 120 6.58 6.65 -0.67
CA PHE A 120 7.56 7.11 0.32
C PHE A 120 7.96 6.00 1.30
N LEU A 121 6.99 5.27 1.85
CA LEU A 121 7.29 4.15 2.74
C LEU A 121 8.11 3.09 2.02
N ALA A 122 7.69 2.64 0.83
CA ALA A 122 8.42 1.65 0.06
C ALA A 122 9.88 2.07 -0.19
N ARG A 123 10.10 3.30 -0.63
CA ARG A 123 11.45 3.83 -0.91
C ARG A 123 12.26 4.04 0.36
N SER A 124 11.66 4.58 1.42
CA SER A 124 12.38 4.87 2.67
C SER A 124 12.99 3.62 3.30
N PHE A 125 12.35 2.47 3.14
CA PHE A 125 12.86 1.19 3.63
C PHE A 125 14.00 0.61 2.77
N THR A 126 14.16 1.06 1.53
CA THR A 126 15.24 0.63 0.63
C THR A 126 16.46 1.57 0.63
N TRP A 127 16.37 2.72 1.30
CA TRP A 127 17.48 3.67 1.36
C TRP A 127 18.70 3.07 2.06
N LYS A 128 19.84 3.07 1.36
CA LYS A 128 21.14 2.61 1.84
C LYS A 128 22.01 3.78 2.37
N LEU A 129 21.44 4.94 2.65
CA LEU A 129 22.15 6.11 3.16
C LEU A 129 22.64 5.87 4.60
N PRO A 130 23.85 6.34 4.95
CA PRO A 130 24.35 6.30 6.32
C PRO A 130 23.33 6.96 7.28
N GLY A 131 23.01 6.29 8.37
CA GLY A 131 22.03 6.81 9.35
C GLY A 131 20.56 6.60 9.01
N ALA A 132 20.20 6.19 7.78
CA ALA A 132 18.78 5.96 7.40
C ALA A 132 18.10 4.89 8.28
N ALA A 133 18.81 3.84 8.65
CA ALA A 133 18.29 2.81 9.55
C ALA A 133 17.98 3.37 10.94
N THR A 134 18.91 4.15 11.50
CA THR A 134 18.74 4.82 12.79
C THR A 134 17.57 5.82 12.75
N ALA A 135 17.49 6.64 11.70
CA ALA A 135 16.41 7.61 11.54
C ALA A 135 15.03 6.91 11.47
N ARG A 136 14.91 5.78 10.74
CA ARG A 136 13.69 4.96 10.72
C ARG A 136 13.34 4.41 12.09
N GLY A 137 14.33 3.88 12.81
CA GLY A 137 14.14 3.35 14.17
C GLY A 137 13.62 4.44 15.13
N LEU A 138 14.22 5.61 15.09
CA LEU A 138 13.80 6.76 15.92
C LEU A 138 12.39 7.24 15.52
N ALA A 139 12.07 7.32 14.23
CA ALA A 139 10.73 7.71 13.77
C ALA A 139 9.66 6.72 14.24
N LEU A 140 9.93 5.42 14.17
CA LEU A 140 9.00 4.39 14.66
C LEU A 140 8.87 4.43 16.19
N ALA A 141 9.97 4.64 16.92
CA ALA A 141 9.95 4.80 18.37
C ALA A 141 9.14 6.04 18.78
N ALA A 142 9.34 7.17 18.10
CA ALA A 142 8.57 8.39 18.34
C ALA A 142 7.08 8.18 18.05
N LEU A 143 6.74 7.49 16.96
CA LEU A 143 5.34 7.15 16.66
C LEU A 143 4.72 6.25 17.73
N GLN A 144 5.50 5.31 18.27
CA GLN A 144 5.04 4.44 19.37
C GLN A 144 4.83 5.22 20.67
N ALA A 145 5.68 6.23 20.93
CA ALA A 145 5.57 7.08 22.11
C ALA A 145 4.43 8.11 22.06
N LEU A 146 3.80 8.29 20.88
CA LEU A 146 2.74 9.27 20.64
C LEU A 146 1.43 8.58 20.20
N PRO A 147 0.68 7.93 21.13
CA PRO A 147 -0.54 7.19 20.82
C PRO A 147 -1.60 7.97 20.02
N PRO A 148 -1.83 9.29 20.27
CA PRO A 148 -2.78 10.06 19.48
C PRO A 148 -2.41 10.16 17.99
N VAL A 149 -1.11 10.36 17.71
CA VAL A 149 -0.58 10.45 16.32
C VAL A 149 -0.68 9.10 15.62
N LYS A 150 -0.32 8.03 16.34
CA LYS A 150 -0.46 6.65 15.83
C LYS A 150 -1.92 6.32 15.51
N GLY A 151 -2.85 6.67 16.41
CA GLY A 151 -4.29 6.45 16.21
C GLY A 151 -4.86 7.28 15.07
N TRP A 152 -4.43 8.53 14.92
CA TRP A 152 -4.81 9.37 13.79
C TRP A 152 -4.31 8.80 12.46
N LEU A 153 -3.03 8.41 12.40
CA LEU A 153 -2.44 7.81 11.20
C LEU A 153 -3.15 6.52 10.81
N ALA A 154 -3.42 5.64 11.78
CA ALA A 154 -4.14 4.39 11.55
C ALA A 154 -5.53 4.65 10.97
N ARG A 155 -6.30 5.57 11.58
CA ARG A 155 -7.62 5.97 11.07
C ARG A 155 -7.56 6.54 9.67
N ARG A 156 -6.59 7.41 9.38
CA ARG A 156 -6.41 7.98 8.05
C ARG A 156 -6.08 6.92 7.00
N LEU A 157 -5.25 5.94 7.32
CA LEU A 157 -4.94 4.83 6.43
C LEU A 157 -6.14 3.90 6.20
N MET A 158 -6.95 3.65 7.24
CA MET A 158 -8.13 2.78 7.13
C MET A 158 -9.31 3.45 6.44
N PHE A 159 -9.61 4.70 6.77
CA PHE A 159 -10.86 5.37 6.37
C PHE A 159 -10.67 6.55 5.42
N GLY A 160 -9.43 6.93 5.13
CA GLY A 160 -9.13 8.09 4.28
C GLY A 160 -9.23 9.42 5.03
N SER A 161 -9.48 10.49 4.28
CA SER A 161 -9.54 11.88 4.78
C SER A 161 -10.93 12.30 5.24
N ARG A 162 -11.77 11.38 5.68
CA ARG A 162 -13.10 11.68 6.25
C ARG A 162 -13.03 12.01 7.72
#